data_dbedc30182b5b242de56bb65adfe81e4
#
_entry.id   dbedc30182b5b242de56bb65adfe81e4
#
_cell.length_a   1.000
_cell.length_b   1.000
_cell.length_c   1.000
_cell.angle_alpha   90.00
_cell.angle_beta   90.00
_cell.angle_gamma   90.00
#
_symmetry.space_group_name_H-M   'P 1'
#
loop_
_entity.id
_entity.type
_entity.pdbx_description
1 polymer ?
#
loop_
_entity_poly.entity_id
_entity_poly.type
_entity_poly.pdbx_seq_one_letter_code
_entity_poly.pdbx_strand_id
1 'polypeptide(L)'
;MRTPICEKLGIEIPLFAFSHCRDVVAEVSKAGGFGVLGALAFSPEQLEIELDWIDEHCGGKPYGVDIVMPATYVGKGGGDEGKLENLVNLIPEETKEFVESHLTAAGVAPMPADVQTTIKAPSLNVDVEGPGQVSESLRHPLVKMLVNALGPAPKEVIDQAHEHGILVGALCGARAHAERQVNLGVDVVIAQGTEAGGHCGEVSTMVLVPEIVDAVGDRAHVLAAGGIGCGRQMAAGLALGAEGVWTGTIWLTVNEAETDPEVIDNILAASSRDTVRSKAMTGKPARQLRTKWTEMWEEPGAPAPLPMPLQGIVFAPAAQRIARARKKDWHGSPAGQIVGRIDRVRPAKDVVFEMVEEWVEATERLNHLIAD
;
A
#
# COMPACT_ATOMS: atom_id res chain seq x y z
N MET A 1 -5.00 21.43 11.63
CA MET A 1 -5.28 20.34 12.61
C MET A 1 -3.98 20.00 13.31
N ARG A 2 -3.96 19.93 14.63
CA ARG A 2 -2.71 19.65 15.36
C ARG A 2 -2.89 18.40 16.20
N THR A 3 -2.36 17.28 15.70
CA THR A 3 -2.21 16.05 16.47
C THR A 3 -0.72 15.86 16.82
N PRO A 4 -0.37 15.05 17.82
CA PRO A 4 1.04 14.82 18.18
C PRO A 4 1.92 14.41 17.00
N ILE A 5 1.42 13.53 16.11
CA ILE A 5 2.15 13.11 14.92
C ILE A 5 2.38 14.27 13.92
N CYS A 6 1.43 15.21 13.80
CA CYS A 6 1.60 16.39 12.96
C CYS A 6 2.75 17.28 13.45
N GLU A 7 2.83 17.50 14.77
CA GLU A 7 3.91 18.28 15.39
C GLU A 7 5.27 17.56 15.24
N LYS A 8 5.27 16.25 15.40
CA LYS A 8 6.48 15.43 15.28
C LYS A 8 7.06 15.44 13.86
N LEU A 9 6.21 15.38 12.83
CA LEU A 9 6.61 15.34 11.42
C LEU A 9 6.69 16.73 10.75
N GLY A 10 6.15 17.79 11.40
CA GLY A 10 6.09 19.13 10.82
C GLY A 10 5.08 19.28 9.70
N ILE A 11 3.94 18.56 9.76
CA ILE A 11 2.84 18.61 8.80
C ILE A 11 1.62 19.35 9.34
N GLU A 12 0.74 19.81 8.45
CA GLU A 12 -0.42 20.64 8.81
C GLU A 12 -1.70 19.82 8.97
N ILE A 13 -1.78 18.69 8.23
CA ILE A 13 -2.97 17.85 8.13
C ILE A 13 -2.57 16.40 8.47
N PRO A 14 -3.27 15.71 9.39
CA PRO A 14 -2.96 14.34 9.77
C PRO A 14 -3.45 13.33 8.72
N LEU A 15 -3.14 13.60 7.46
CA LEU A 15 -3.50 12.79 6.29
C LEU A 15 -2.23 12.22 5.65
N PHE A 16 -2.09 10.91 5.72
CA PHE A 16 -1.00 10.16 5.14
C PHE A 16 -1.47 9.51 3.83
N ALA A 17 -0.75 9.76 2.75
CA ALA A 17 -1.11 9.30 1.40
C ALA A 17 -0.07 8.33 0.86
N PHE A 18 -0.40 7.06 0.83
CA PHE A 18 0.44 6.04 0.21
C PHE A 18 0.21 6.00 -1.31
N SER A 19 1.29 6.12 -2.08
CA SER A 19 1.28 5.99 -3.54
C SER A 19 2.60 5.43 -4.06
N HIS A 20 2.57 4.73 -5.20
CA HIS A 20 3.78 4.34 -5.94
C HIS A 20 4.23 5.41 -6.95
N CYS A 21 3.50 6.53 -7.04
CA CYS A 21 3.80 7.64 -7.94
C CYS A 21 4.36 8.83 -7.15
N ARG A 22 5.55 9.28 -7.50
CA ARG A 22 6.24 10.41 -6.86
C ARG A 22 5.46 11.72 -6.96
N ASP A 23 4.74 11.95 -8.07
CA ASP A 23 3.94 13.15 -8.28
C ASP A 23 2.82 13.27 -7.24
N VAL A 24 2.15 12.16 -6.91
CA VAL A 24 1.14 12.11 -5.85
C VAL A 24 1.76 12.43 -4.49
N VAL A 25 2.92 11.85 -4.19
CA VAL A 25 3.65 12.08 -2.93
C VAL A 25 3.99 13.56 -2.77
N ALA A 26 4.55 14.18 -3.81
CA ALA A 26 4.93 15.60 -3.80
C ALA A 26 3.71 16.51 -3.65
N GLU A 27 2.62 16.27 -4.39
CA GLU A 27 1.42 17.11 -4.33
C GLU A 27 0.69 17.01 -2.99
N VAL A 28 0.59 15.82 -2.39
CA VAL A 28 0.00 15.66 -1.05
C VAL A 28 0.85 16.35 0.01
N SER A 29 2.17 16.21 -0.05
CA SER A 29 3.08 16.89 0.89
C SER A 29 2.98 18.43 0.76
N LYS A 30 2.98 18.96 -0.47
CA LYS A 30 2.76 20.40 -0.72
C LYS A 30 1.42 20.91 -0.17
N ALA A 31 0.37 20.08 -0.25
CA ALA A 31 -0.95 20.42 0.26
C ALA A 31 -1.07 20.37 1.80
N GLY A 32 0.02 20.04 2.51
CA GLY A 32 0.10 20.02 3.98
C GLY A 32 -0.17 18.66 4.63
N GLY A 33 -0.40 17.61 3.86
CA GLY A 33 -0.43 16.23 4.30
C GLY A 33 0.96 15.60 4.35
N PHE A 34 1.03 14.27 4.33
CA PHE A 34 2.26 13.49 4.34
C PHE A 34 2.21 12.42 3.24
N GLY A 35 2.88 12.67 2.11
CA GLY A 35 3.01 11.68 1.06
C GLY A 35 3.97 10.57 1.45
N VAL A 36 3.70 9.33 1.04
CA VAL A 36 4.58 8.18 1.29
C VAL A 36 4.76 7.41 -0.01
N LEU A 37 6.02 7.34 -0.47
CA LEU A 37 6.38 6.62 -1.69
C LEU A 37 6.54 5.12 -1.41
N GLY A 38 5.77 4.30 -2.11
CA GLY A 38 5.96 2.85 -2.12
C GLY A 38 7.14 2.44 -2.97
N ALA A 39 8.26 2.10 -2.35
CA ALA A 39 9.55 1.85 -3.01
C ALA A 39 9.71 0.45 -3.62
N LEU A 40 8.69 -0.41 -3.49
CA LEU A 40 8.75 -1.82 -3.85
C LEU A 40 9.26 -2.12 -5.27
N ALA A 41 8.96 -1.23 -6.22
CA ALA A 41 9.26 -1.45 -7.64
C ALA A 41 10.61 -0.85 -8.09
N PHE A 42 11.32 -0.16 -7.20
CA PHE A 42 12.54 0.58 -7.53
C PHE A 42 13.79 -0.16 -7.05
N SER A 43 14.83 -0.25 -7.90
CA SER A 43 16.17 -0.53 -7.40
C SER A 43 16.66 0.66 -6.54
N PRO A 44 17.72 0.52 -5.73
CA PRO A 44 18.29 1.65 -4.99
C PRO A 44 18.61 2.86 -5.89
N GLU A 45 19.17 2.63 -7.08
CA GLU A 45 19.52 3.69 -8.04
C GLU A 45 18.28 4.36 -8.66
N GLN A 46 17.22 3.58 -8.89
CA GLN A 46 15.96 4.14 -9.36
C GLN A 46 15.26 4.92 -8.26
N LEU A 47 15.34 4.42 -7.00
CA LEU A 47 14.80 5.12 -5.84
C LEU A 47 15.47 6.47 -5.62
N GLU A 48 16.80 6.57 -5.79
CA GLU A 48 17.53 7.85 -5.75
C GLU A 48 16.90 8.88 -6.69
N ILE A 49 16.64 8.49 -7.94
CA ILE A 49 16.02 9.37 -8.95
C ILE A 49 14.62 9.84 -8.51
N GLU A 50 13.83 8.93 -7.95
CA GLU A 50 12.48 9.26 -7.49
C GLU A 50 12.51 10.21 -6.28
N LEU A 51 13.42 9.98 -5.33
CA LEU A 51 13.53 10.79 -4.12
C LEU A 51 14.14 12.16 -4.41
N ASP A 52 15.16 12.26 -5.27
CA ASP A 52 15.71 13.54 -5.75
C ASP A 52 14.60 14.39 -6.38
N TRP A 53 13.77 13.78 -7.23
CA TRP A 53 12.67 14.47 -7.87
C TRP A 53 11.64 14.96 -6.83
N ILE A 54 11.29 14.13 -5.82
CA ILE A 54 10.36 14.54 -4.76
C ILE A 54 10.95 15.71 -3.95
N ASP A 55 12.23 15.65 -3.57
CA ASP A 55 12.91 16.72 -2.83
C ASP A 55 12.84 18.06 -3.57
N GLU A 56 12.99 18.05 -4.91
CA GLU A 56 12.88 19.24 -5.75
C GLU A 56 11.41 19.76 -5.87
N HIS A 57 10.41 18.86 -5.81
CA HIS A 57 9.03 19.18 -6.18
C HIS A 57 8.05 19.23 -5.00
N CYS A 58 8.39 18.74 -3.81
CA CYS A 58 7.49 18.75 -2.65
C CYS A 58 7.43 20.09 -1.89
N GLY A 59 8.13 21.14 -2.38
CA GLY A 59 8.13 22.45 -1.75
C GLY A 59 8.81 22.51 -0.38
N GLY A 60 9.81 21.66 -0.15
CA GLY A 60 10.52 21.54 1.13
C GLY A 60 9.69 20.90 2.25
N LYS A 61 8.59 20.25 1.92
CA LYS A 61 7.72 19.56 2.87
C LYS A 61 8.21 18.11 3.11
N PRO A 62 8.01 17.58 4.33
CA PRO A 62 8.42 16.22 4.64
C PRO A 62 7.55 15.17 3.94
N TYR A 63 8.15 14.00 3.72
CA TYR A 63 7.48 12.82 3.18
C TYR A 63 8.07 11.53 3.75
N GLY A 64 7.50 10.38 3.40
CA GLY A 64 7.94 9.06 3.84
C GLY A 64 8.25 8.13 2.68
N VAL A 65 8.91 7.02 3.01
CA VAL A 65 9.19 5.92 2.06
C VAL A 65 8.72 4.61 2.68
N ASP A 66 7.93 3.84 1.92
CA ASP A 66 7.49 2.49 2.32
C ASP A 66 8.31 1.44 1.60
N ILE A 67 9.09 0.71 2.38
CA ILE A 67 9.99 -0.36 1.92
C ILE A 67 9.41 -1.70 2.36
N VAL A 68 9.49 -2.71 1.50
CA VAL A 68 8.97 -4.04 1.82
C VAL A 68 10.08 -4.98 2.25
N MET A 69 10.11 -5.31 3.53
CA MET A 69 11.05 -6.26 4.14
C MET A 69 10.28 -7.35 4.91
N PRO A 70 9.73 -8.37 4.21
CA PRO A 70 8.92 -9.40 4.86
C PRO A 70 9.74 -10.25 5.82
N ALA A 71 9.20 -10.52 7.00
CA ALA A 71 9.87 -11.35 8.00
C ALA A 71 10.04 -12.81 7.53
N THR A 72 9.11 -13.33 6.71
CA THR A 72 9.12 -14.71 6.22
C THR A 72 8.56 -14.81 4.79
N TYR A 73 9.24 -15.56 3.93
CA TYR A 73 8.78 -15.95 2.59
C TYR A 73 9.55 -17.19 2.10
N VAL A 74 9.09 -17.85 1.04
CA VAL A 74 9.76 -19.01 0.46
C VAL A 74 11.10 -18.57 -0.13
N GLY A 75 12.20 -19.22 0.26
CA GLY A 75 13.56 -18.90 -0.20
C GLY A 75 14.30 -17.86 0.62
N LYS A 76 13.72 -17.32 1.73
CA LYS A 76 14.41 -16.37 2.60
C LYS A 76 15.66 -16.99 3.23
N GLY A 77 16.82 -16.32 3.06
CA GLY A 77 18.10 -16.78 3.59
C GLY A 77 18.69 -17.99 2.86
N GLY A 78 18.06 -18.46 1.77
CA GLY A 78 18.44 -19.67 1.03
C GLY A 78 19.58 -19.48 0.02
N GLY A 79 20.22 -18.31 -0.06
CA GLY A 79 21.29 -18.10 -1.05
C GLY A 79 20.81 -18.38 -2.47
N ASP A 80 21.40 -19.38 -3.13
CA ASP A 80 21.01 -19.78 -4.50
C ASP A 80 19.55 -20.29 -4.61
N GLU A 81 18.99 -20.88 -3.56
CA GLU A 81 17.59 -21.33 -3.56
C GLU A 81 16.57 -20.19 -3.68
N GLY A 82 16.94 -18.99 -3.25
CA GLY A 82 16.11 -17.79 -3.38
C GLY A 82 16.18 -17.11 -4.74
N LYS A 83 17.06 -17.56 -5.63
CA LYS A 83 17.15 -16.98 -6.98
C LYS A 83 15.89 -17.26 -7.81
N LEU A 84 15.49 -16.28 -8.63
CA LEU A 84 14.28 -16.34 -9.45
C LEU A 84 14.19 -17.65 -10.26
N GLU A 85 15.29 -18.08 -10.88
CA GLU A 85 15.33 -19.30 -11.70
C GLU A 85 14.92 -20.55 -10.89
N ASN A 86 15.39 -20.65 -9.65
CA ASN A 86 15.05 -21.77 -8.77
C ASN A 86 13.61 -21.69 -8.27
N LEU A 87 13.12 -20.48 -7.96
CA LEU A 87 11.73 -20.27 -7.55
C LEU A 87 10.74 -20.58 -8.68
N VAL A 88 11.07 -20.22 -9.93
CA VAL A 88 10.25 -20.57 -11.11
C VAL A 88 10.09 -22.07 -11.26
N ASN A 89 11.14 -22.86 -10.97
CA ASN A 89 11.10 -24.31 -11.03
C ASN A 89 10.22 -24.96 -9.94
N LEU A 90 9.89 -24.23 -8.88
CA LEU A 90 8.97 -24.69 -7.83
C LEU A 90 7.48 -24.51 -8.20
N ILE A 91 7.18 -23.81 -9.30
CA ILE A 91 5.81 -23.61 -9.76
C ILE A 91 5.30 -24.89 -10.43
N PRO A 92 4.22 -25.52 -9.90
CA PRO A 92 3.64 -26.72 -10.50
C PRO A 92 3.21 -26.49 -11.95
N GLU A 93 3.40 -27.48 -12.81
CA GLU A 93 2.98 -27.40 -14.22
C GLU A 93 1.48 -27.20 -14.36
N GLU A 94 0.68 -27.86 -13.53
CA GLU A 94 -0.76 -27.67 -13.44
C GLU A 94 -1.16 -26.18 -13.26
N THR A 95 -0.43 -25.45 -12.42
CA THR A 95 -0.68 -24.01 -12.20
C THR A 95 -0.35 -23.19 -13.45
N LYS A 96 0.73 -23.52 -14.15
CA LYS A 96 1.12 -22.82 -15.39
C LYS A 96 0.10 -23.08 -16.50
N GLU A 97 -0.30 -24.34 -16.68
CA GLU A 97 -1.32 -24.75 -17.66
C GLU A 97 -2.67 -24.10 -17.35
N PHE A 98 -3.07 -24.06 -16.08
CA PHE A 98 -4.29 -23.39 -15.64
C PHE A 98 -4.30 -21.91 -16.04
N VAL A 99 -3.25 -21.16 -15.73
CA VAL A 99 -3.15 -19.74 -16.08
C VAL A 99 -3.12 -19.55 -17.60
N GLU A 100 -2.31 -20.33 -18.32
CA GLU A 100 -2.18 -20.20 -19.77
C GLU A 100 -3.48 -20.51 -20.51
N SER A 101 -4.23 -21.52 -20.07
CA SER A 101 -5.53 -21.86 -20.66
C SER A 101 -6.54 -20.72 -20.54
N HIS A 102 -6.62 -20.07 -19.36
CA HIS A 102 -7.52 -18.96 -19.11
C HIS A 102 -7.14 -17.70 -19.90
N LEU A 103 -5.86 -17.36 -19.96
CA LEU A 103 -5.38 -16.23 -20.75
C LEU A 103 -5.61 -16.45 -22.26
N THR A 104 -5.36 -17.65 -22.74
CA THR A 104 -5.64 -18.02 -24.15
C THR A 104 -7.12 -17.93 -24.47
N ALA A 105 -7.99 -18.47 -23.60
CA ALA A 105 -9.46 -18.38 -23.77
C ALA A 105 -9.94 -16.93 -23.73
N ALA A 106 -9.27 -16.06 -22.96
CA ALA A 106 -9.55 -14.61 -22.92
C ALA A 106 -8.98 -13.87 -24.16
N GLY A 107 -8.24 -14.52 -25.05
CA GLY A 107 -7.55 -13.88 -26.17
C GLY A 107 -6.40 -12.97 -25.76
N VAL A 108 -5.73 -13.30 -24.64
CA VAL A 108 -4.53 -12.61 -24.16
C VAL A 108 -3.29 -13.34 -24.69
N ALA A 109 -2.68 -12.76 -25.73
CA ALA A 109 -1.52 -13.35 -26.37
C ALA A 109 -0.31 -13.47 -25.44
N PRO A 110 0.61 -14.43 -25.66
CA PRO A 110 1.92 -14.45 -25.02
C PRO A 110 2.71 -13.17 -25.27
N MET A 111 3.68 -12.86 -24.39
CA MET A 111 4.60 -11.75 -24.64
C MET A 111 5.44 -12.03 -25.89
N PRO A 112 5.72 -11.04 -26.73
CA PRO A 112 6.67 -11.17 -27.82
C PRO A 112 8.06 -11.60 -27.32
N ALA A 113 8.76 -12.44 -28.07
CA ALA A 113 10.06 -12.99 -27.65
C ALA A 113 11.17 -11.95 -27.44
N ASP A 114 11.02 -10.78 -28.07
CA ASP A 114 11.95 -9.62 -27.97
C ASP A 114 11.63 -8.68 -26.79
N VAL A 115 10.50 -8.91 -26.09
CA VAL A 115 10.13 -8.14 -24.92
C VAL A 115 10.50 -8.94 -23.66
N GLN A 116 11.50 -8.45 -22.93
CA GLN A 116 11.82 -9.02 -21.62
C GLN A 116 10.65 -8.82 -20.66
N THR A 117 10.11 -9.92 -20.14
CA THR A 117 9.15 -9.89 -19.07
C THR A 117 9.87 -9.45 -17.80
N THR A 118 9.69 -8.22 -17.38
CA THR A 118 10.21 -7.76 -16.09
C THR A 118 9.32 -8.35 -14.99
N ILE A 119 9.74 -9.46 -14.41
CA ILE A 119 9.07 -10.01 -13.23
C ILE A 119 9.47 -9.13 -12.05
N LYS A 120 8.75 -8.02 -11.87
CA LYS A 120 8.78 -7.25 -10.63
C LYS A 120 7.92 -7.99 -9.60
N ALA A 121 8.40 -9.15 -9.13
CA ALA A 121 7.78 -9.81 -8.00
C ALA A 121 8.33 -9.15 -6.73
N PRO A 122 7.46 -8.56 -5.92
CA PRO A 122 7.83 -7.76 -4.76
C PRO A 122 8.80 -8.38 -3.76
N SER A 123 8.99 -9.67 -3.80
CA SER A 123 9.75 -10.42 -2.81
C SER A 123 11.03 -11.05 -3.34
N LEU A 124 11.37 -10.89 -4.62
CA LEU A 124 12.50 -11.63 -5.22
C LEU A 124 13.86 -11.03 -4.90
N ASN A 125 13.93 -9.72 -4.66
CA ASN A 125 15.19 -9.01 -4.40
C ASN A 125 15.21 -8.27 -3.06
N VAL A 126 14.21 -8.49 -2.20
CA VAL A 126 14.04 -7.71 -0.95
C VAL A 126 15.27 -7.84 -0.02
N ASP A 127 15.89 -9.02 0.05
CA ASP A 127 17.10 -9.20 0.87
C ASP A 127 18.35 -8.53 0.25
N VAL A 128 18.31 -8.23 -1.05
CA VAL A 128 19.41 -7.59 -1.79
C VAL A 128 19.17 -6.09 -1.94
N GLU A 129 17.97 -5.70 -2.30
CA GLU A 129 17.61 -4.30 -2.61
C GLU A 129 17.15 -3.53 -1.36
N GLY A 130 16.50 -4.19 -0.41
CA GLY A 130 15.97 -3.56 0.81
C GLY A 130 17.02 -2.76 1.59
N PRO A 131 18.20 -3.31 1.90
CA PRO A 131 19.27 -2.54 2.57
C PRO A 131 19.73 -1.32 1.77
N GLY A 132 19.81 -1.44 0.44
CA GLY A 132 20.14 -0.33 -0.47
C GLY A 132 19.07 0.75 -0.47
N GLN A 133 17.79 0.35 -0.54
CA GLN A 133 16.66 1.29 -0.45
C GLN A 133 16.61 2.02 0.90
N VAL A 134 16.91 1.33 2.01
CA VAL A 134 17.03 1.97 3.32
C VAL A 134 18.14 3.00 3.30
N SER A 135 19.35 2.61 2.89
CA SER A 135 20.52 3.50 2.83
C SER A 135 20.23 4.73 1.97
N GLU A 136 19.54 4.54 0.84
CA GLU A 136 19.15 5.63 -0.04
C GLU A 136 18.18 6.59 0.66
N SER A 137 17.09 6.06 1.21
CA SER A 137 16.08 6.86 1.91
C SER A 137 16.66 7.69 3.07
N LEU A 138 17.66 7.17 3.79
CA LEU A 138 18.31 7.87 4.90
C LEU A 138 19.16 9.06 4.46
N ARG A 139 19.56 9.16 3.19
CA ARG A 139 20.35 10.29 2.65
C ARG A 139 19.51 11.52 2.32
N HIS A 140 18.19 11.35 2.15
CA HIS A 140 17.28 12.42 1.75
C HIS A 140 16.79 13.21 2.95
N PRO A 141 17.04 14.53 3.03
CA PRO A 141 16.78 15.32 4.24
C PRO A 141 15.31 15.52 4.54
N LEU A 142 14.43 15.40 3.53
CA LEU A 142 12.99 15.57 3.67
C LEU A 142 12.27 14.25 3.98
N VAL A 143 12.94 13.10 3.91
CA VAL A 143 12.41 11.82 4.41
C VAL A 143 12.36 11.87 5.94
N LYS A 144 11.17 11.73 6.53
CA LYS A 144 10.94 11.78 7.97
C LYS A 144 10.33 10.50 8.54
N MET A 145 9.96 9.56 7.69
CA MET A 145 9.44 8.27 8.11
C MET A 145 9.78 7.17 7.10
N LEU A 146 10.30 6.06 7.61
CA LEU A 146 10.39 4.79 6.89
C LEU A 146 9.26 3.88 7.33
N VAL A 147 8.58 3.25 6.39
CA VAL A 147 7.47 2.33 6.68
C VAL A 147 7.80 0.94 6.14
N ASN A 148 7.36 -0.10 6.82
CA ASN A 148 7.37 -1.46 6.30
C ASN A 148 5.94 -2.02 6.21
N ALA A 149 5.50 -2.29 4.98
CA ALA A 149 4.14 -2.78 4.70
C ALA A 149 3.87 -4.22 5.19
N LEU A 150 4.89 -5.06 5.40
CA LEU A 150 4.73 -6.48 5.72
C LEU A 150 5.27 -6.86 7.12
N GLY A 151 4.90 -6.08 8.11
CA GLY A 151 5.29 -6.28 9.51
C GLY A 151 6.38 -5.29 9.97
N PRO A 152 7.03 -5.51 11.12
CA PRO A 152 8.09 -4.62 11.59
C PRO A 152 9.33 -4.75 10.71
N ALA A 153 10.03 -3.64 10.50
CA ALA A 153 11.37 -3.65 9.93
C ALA A 153 12.35 -4.43 10.83
N PRO A 154 13.45 -4.96 10.29
CA PRO A 154 14.54 -5.51 11.11
C PRO A 154 15.02 -4.48 12.14
N LYS A 155 15.46 -4.97 13.32
CA LYS A 155 15.87 -4.09 14.42
C LYS A 155 17.02 -3.15 14.00
N GLU A 156 17.93 -3.64 13.19
CA GLU A 156 19.07 -2.89 12.68
C GLU A 156 18.63 -1.71 11.80
N VAL A 157 17.55 -1.89 11.02
CA VAL A 157 16.97 -0.82 10.19
C VAL A 157 16.26 0.22 11.06
N ILE A 158 15.56 -0.22 12.12
CA ILE A 158 14.92 0.68 13.07
C ILE A 158 15.99 1.56 13.75
N ASP A 159 17.07 0.96 14.21
CA ASP A 159 18.16 1.68 14.88
C ASP A 159 18.83 2.69 13.92
N GLN A 160 19.11 2.29 12.68
CA GLN A 160 19.68 3.19 11.68
C GLN A 160 18.75 4.39 11.38
N ALA A 161 17.43 4.16 11.23
CA ALA A 161 16.47 5.23 11.04
C ALA A 161 16.45 6.22 12.21
N HIS A 162 16.49 5.71 13.45
CA HIS A 162 16.53 6.53 14.65
C HIS A 162 17.81 7.35 14.77
N GLU A 163 18.97 6.81 14.39
CA GLU A 163 20.24 7.55 14.34
C GLU A 163 20.17 8.77 13.40
N HIS A 164 19.32 8.70 12.35
CA HIS A 164 19.07 9.81 11.42
C HIS A 164 17.87 10.68 11.82
N GLY A 165 17.22 10.41 12.95
CA GLY A 165 16.05 11.15 13.43
C GLY A 165 14.79 10.88 12.59
N ILE A 166 14.73 9.74 11.91
CA ILE A 166 13.63 9.30 11.04
C ILE A 166 12.75 8.32 11.83
N LEU A 167 11.43 8.53 11.81
CA LEU A 167 10.47 7.63 12.45
C LEU A 167 10.32 6.33 11.66
N VAL A 168 10.03 5.24 12.35
CA VAL A 168 9.73 3.96 11.73
C VAL A 168 8.27 3.60 11.90
N GLY A 169 7.59 3.38 10.77
CA GLY A 169 6.19 2.96 10.71
C GLY A 169 6.05 1.48 10.33
N ALA A 170 4.97 0.85 10.79
CA ALA A 170 4.61 -0.50 10.34
C ALA A 170 3.11 -0.71 10.30
N LEU A 171 2.63 -1.41 9.25
CA LEU A 171 1.23 -1.78 9.10
C LEU A 171 0.92 -3.01 9.95
N CYS A 172 -0.27 -3.03 10.55
CA CYS A 172 -0.76 -4.19 11.27
C CYS A 172 -2.28 -4.33 11.20
N GLY A 173 -2.76 -5.58 11.25
CA GLY A 173 -4.17 -5.92 11.23
C GLY A 173 -4.65 -6.62 12.51
N ALA A 174 -3.88 -6.54 13.61
CA ALA A 174 -4.24 -7.12 14.90
C ALA A 174 -3.46 -6.49 16.05
N ARG A 175 -4.08 -6.41 17.23
CA ARG A 175 -3.48 -5.90 18.47
C ARG A 175 -2.12 -6.53 18.80
N ALA A 176 -2.04 -7.86 18.76
CA ALA A 176 -0.79 -8.57 19.07
C ALA A 176 0.36 -8.23 18.12
N HIS A 177 0.06 -7.83 16.88
CA HIS A 177 1.06 -7.33 15.93
C HIS A 177 1.55 -5.94 16.35
N ALA A 178 0.64 -5.04 16.72
CA ALA A 178 0.99 -3.69 17.18
C ALA A 178 1.89 -3.74 18.43
N GLU A 179 1.50 -4.51 19.44
CA GLU A 179 2.30 -4.68 20.67
C GLU A 179 3.72 -5.19 20.37
N ARG A 180 3.83 -6.19 19.47
CA ARG A 180 5.15 -6.72 19.06
C ARG A 180 5.97 -5.67 18.29
N GLN A 181 5.36 -4.90 17.40
CA GLN A 181 6.02 -3.85 16.61
C GLN A 181 6.58 -2.76 17.52
N VAL A 182 5.78 -2.25 18.45
CA VAL A 182 6.20 -1.22 19.43
C VAL A 182 7.32 -1.73 20.34
N ASN A 183 7.27 -2.99 20.77
CA ASN A 183 8.33 -3.60 21.56
C ASN A 183 9.67 -3.75 20.79
N LEU A 184 9.63 -3.72 19.45
CA LEU A 184 10.83 -3.72 18.61
C LEU A 184 11.36 -2.30 18.34
N GLY A 185 10.61 -1.25 18.68
CA GLY A 185 10.99 0.15 18.50
C GLY A 185 10.27 0.85 17.35
N VAL A 186 9.16 0.30 16.84
CA VAL A 186 8.31 1.01 15.85
C VAL A 186 7.65 2.21 16.53
N ASP A 187 7.74 3.39 15.89
CA ASP A 187 7.23 4.67 16.40
C ASP A 187 5.78 4.93 15.95
N VAL A 188 5.41 4.43 14.76
CA VAL A 188 4.11 4.70 14.13
C VAL A 188 3.44 3.38 13.75
N VAL A 189 2.32 3.07 14.38
CA VAL A 189 1.53 1.88 14.08
C VAL A 189 0.38 2.26 13.16
N ILE A 190 0.35 1.67 11.95
CA ILE A 190 -0.72 1.88 10.98
C ILE A 190 -1.75 0.76 11.17
N ALA A 191 -2.84 1.07 11.89
CA ALA A 191 -3.93 0.15 12.20
C ALA A 191 -4.80 -0.07 10.96
N GLN A 192 -4.50 -1.12 10.19
CA GLN A 192 -5.08 -1.36 8.88
C GLN A 192 -6.22 -2.39 8.94
N GLY A 193 -7.45 -1.91 8.87
CA GLY A 193 -8.64 -2.75 8.84
C GLY A 193 -8.85 -3.51 7.53
N THR A 194 -9.78 -4.45 7.56
CA THR A 194 -10.08 -5.37 6.44
C THR A 194 -10.60 -4.66 5.19
N GLU A 195 -11.10 -3.44 5.30
CA GLU A 195 -11.58 -2.62 4.19
C GLU A 195 -10.47 -2.05 3.30
N ALA A 196 -9.22 -2.10 3.78
CA ALA A 196 -8.06 -1.58 3.06
C ALA A 196 -7.77 -2.34 1.77
N GLY A 197 -7.22 -1.64 0.78
CA GLY A 197 -6.60 -2.26 -0.39
C GLY A 197 -5.24 -2.87 -0.06
N GLY A 198 -4.81 -3.84 -0.87
CA GLY A 198 -3.57 -4.56 -0.62
C GLY A 198 -3.68 -5.59 0.51
N HIS A 199 -2.54 -5.99 1.06
CA HIS A 199 -2.50 -6.97 2.15
C HIS A 199 -3.18 -6.42 3.39
N CYS A 200 -4.20 -7.07 3.88
CA CYS A 200 -4.97 -6.64 5.04
C CYS A 200 -5.40 -7.83 5.92
N GLY A 201 -5.65 -7.53 7.20
CA GLY A 201 -6.20 -8.47 8.16
C GLY A 201 -7.68 -8.75 7.97
N GLU A 202 -8.34 -9.25 9.01
CA GLU A 202 -9.76 -9.64 8.99
C GLU A 202 -10.64 -8.72 9.85
N VAL A 203 -10.02 -7.99 10.77
CA VAL A 203 -10.73 -7.08 11.69
C VAL A 203 -11.08 -5.79 10.95
N SER A 204 -12.31 -5.31 11.12
CA SER A 204 -12.76 -4.04 10.51
C SER A 204 -12.08 -2.83 11.18
N THR A 205 -11.92 -1.75 10.42
CA THR A 205 -11.27 -0.52 10.89
C THR A 205 -11.91 0.04 12.15
N MET A 206 -13.25 0.04 12.22
CA MET A 206 -14.02 0.54 13.37
C MET A 206 -13.76 -0.23 14.67
N VAL A 207 -13.39 -1.51 14.58
CA VAL A 207 -13.04 -2.35 15.74
C VAL A 207 -11.54 -2.31 16.03
N LEU A 208 -10.72 -2.38 14.98
CA LEU A 208 -9.28 -2.52 15.09
C LEU A 208 -8.61 -1.26 15.67
N VAL A 209 -9.03 -0.07 15.20
CA VAL A 209 -8.36 1.18 15.58
C VAL A 209 -8.40 1.43 17.08
N PRO A 210 -9.58 1.45 17.77
CA PRO A 210 -9.60 1.66 19.21
C PRO A 210 -8.90 0.54 19.99
N GLU A 211 -8.97 -0.73 19.54
CA GLU A 211 -8.26 -1.84 20.16
C GLU A 211 -6.72 -1.63 20.14
N ILE A 212 -6.19 -1.08 19.06
CA ILE A 212 -4.76 -0.78 18.94
C ILE A 212 -4.40 0.48 19.74
N VAL A 213 -5.21 1.53 19.68
CA VAL A 213 -4.99 2.75 20.48
C VAL A 213 -4.94 2.42 21.96
N ASP A 214 -5.87 1.62 22.47
CA ASP A 214 -5.87 1.20 23.88
C ASP A 214 -4.66 0.35 24.26
N ALA A 215 -4.08 -0.37 23.29
CA ALA A 215 -2.95 -1.26 23.56
C ALA A 215 -1.59 -0.56 23.51
N VAL A 216 -1.41 0.43 22.64
CA VAL A 216 -0.08 1.00 22.35
C VAL A 216 -0.05 2.53 22.20
N GLY A 217 -1.20 3.21 22.26
CA GLY A 217 -1.30 4.65 22.00
C GLY A 217 -0.55 5.55 23.00
N ASP A 218 -0.17 5.01 24.14
CA ASP A 218 0.71 5.65 25.14
C ASP A 218 2.22 5.53 24.82
N ARG A 219 2.58 4.68 23.85
CA ARG A 219 3.98 4.33 23.50
C ARG A 219 4.34 4.58 22.05
N ALA A 220 3.35 4.67 21.16
CA ALA A 220 3.54 4.87 19.73
C ALA A 220 2.38 5.68 19.14
N HIS A 221 2.65 6.41 18.07
CA HIS A 221 1.61 7.08 17.29
C HIS A 221 0.75 6.03 16.55
N VAL A 222 -0.57 6.21 16.53
CA VAL A 222 -1.47 5.31 15.81
C VAL A 222 -2.16 6.04 14.66
N LEU A 223 -2.08 5.46 13.46
CA LEU A 223 -2.79 5.94 12.27
C LEU A 223 -3.92 4.96 11.93
N ALA A 224 -5.11 5.49 11.66
CA ALA A 224 -6.23 4.69 11.19
C ALA A 224 -6.12 4.44 9.68
N ALA A 225 -6.23 3.19 9.24
CA ALA A 225 -6.17 2.80 7.84
C ALA A 225 -7.26 1.80 7.48
N GLY A 226 -7.71 1.85 6.22
CA GLY A 226 -8.74 0.94 5.70
C GLY A 226 -10.10 1.60 5.56
N GLY A 227 -10.61 1.66 4.32
CA GLY A 227 -11.93 2.22 4.02
C GLY A 227 -12.05 3.74 4.19
N ILE A 228 -10.95 4.45 4.37
CA ILE A 228 -10.93 5.91 4.59
C ILE A 228 -10.65 6.63 3.27
N GLY A 229 -11.53 7.56 2.90
CA GLY A 229 -11.41 8.33 1.66
C GLY A 229 -12.25 9.61 1.64
N CYS A 230 -12.68 10.09 2.82
CA CYS A 230 -13.34 11.38 2.97
C CYS A 230 -13.13 11.95 4.37
N GLY A 231 -13.34 13.26 4.52
CA GLY A 231 -13.11 13.98 5.78
C GLY A 231 -13.95 13.49 6.95
N ARG A 232 -15.18 13.02 6.69
CA ARG A 232 -16.02 12.42 7.75
C ARG A 232 -15.41 11.14 8.31
N GLN A 233 -14.77 10.34 7.47
CA GLN A 233 -14.06 9.12 7.91
C GLN A 233 -12.75 9.49 8.62
N MET A 234 -12.07 10.57 8.20
CA MET A 234 -10.93 11.11 8.93
C MET A 234 -11.35 11.56 10.34
N ALA A 235 -12.46 12.30 10.47
CA ALA A 235 -13.02 12.68 11.77
C ALA A 235 -13.33 11.46 12.65
N ALA A 236 -13.92 10.41 12.06
CA ALA A 236 -14.20 9.16 12.77
C ALA A 236 -12.90 8.45 13.23
N GLY A 237 -11.87 8.38 12.40
CA GLY A 237 -10.57 7.81 12.76
C GLY A 237 -9.91 8.53 13.95
N LEU A 238 -9.96 9.87 13.95
CA LEU A 238 -9.47 10.68 15.07
C LEU A 238 -10.32 10.49 16.32
N ALA A 239 -11.65 10.37 16.18
CA ALA A 239 -12.56 10.09 17.30
C ALA A 239 -12.35 8.70 17.91
N LEU A 240 -11.84 7.74 17.15
CA LEU A 240 -11.43 6.41 17.64
C LEU A 240 -10.08 6.43 18.38
N GLY A 241 -9.44 7.59 18.49
CA GLY A 241 -8.19 7.80 19.21
C GLY A 241 -6.92 7.76 18.32
N ALA A 242 -7.05 7.58 17.01
CA ALA A 242 -5.90 7.70 16.11
C ALA A 242 -5.42 9.16 16.02
N GLU A 243 -4.15 9.36 15.75
CA GLU A 243 -3.55 10.69 15.57
C GLU A 243 -3.56 11.17 14.11
N GLY A 244 -3.91 10.30 13.17
CA GLY A 244 -4.04 10.60 11.75
C GLY A 244 -4.66 9.43 10.99
N VAL A 245 -4.80 9.61 9.68
CA VAL A 245 -5.35 8.59 8.79
C VAL A 245 -4.38 8.25 7.68
N TRP A 246 -4.28 6.96 7.36
CA TRP A 246 -3.49 6.43 6.25
C TRP A 246 -4.40 5.98 5.11
N THR A 247 -4.20 6.55 3.94
CA THR A 247 -5.06 6.37 2.77
C THR A 247 -4.26 5.90 1.56
N GLY A 248 -4.85 5.08 0.70
CA GLY A 248 -4.20 4.54 -0.51
C GLY A 248 -5.09 4.63 -1.74
N THR A 249 -6.23 3.95 -1.73
CA THR A 249 -7.09 3.74 -2.91
C THR A 249 -7.54 5.04 -3.59
N ILE A 250 -7.80 6.09 -2.83
CA ILE A 250 -8.27 7.38 -3.36
C ILE A 250 -7.22 8.08 -4.24
N TRP A 251 -5.96 7.70 -4.11
CA TRP A 251 -4.85 8.25 -4.89
C TRP A 251 -4.65 7.56 -6.24
N LEU A 252 -5.34 6.43 -6.49
CA LEU A 252 -5.25 5.69 -7.76
C LEU A 252 -5.93 6.42 -8.93
N THR A 253 -6.83 7.37 -8.65
CA THR A 253 -7.61 8.09 -9.65
C THR A 253 -7.37 9.61 -9.64
N VAL A 254 -6.26 10.05 -9.07
CA VAL A 254 -5.87 11.47 -9.16
C VAL A 254 -5.12 11.75 -10.46
N ASN A 255 -5.09 13.01 -10.89
CA ASN A 255 -4.44 13.42 -12.13
C ASN A 255 -2.96 13.09 -12.18
N GLU A 256 -2.32 13.08 -11.02
CA GLU A 256 -0.91 12.84 -10.81
C GLU A 256 -0.54 11.34 -10.79
N ALA A 257 -1.54 10.44 -10.72
CA ALA A 257 -1.30 9.01 -10.63
C ALA A 257 -0.92 8.39 -11.98
N GLU A 258 0.03 7.47 -11.97
CA GLU A 258 0.44 6.65 -13.12
C GLU A 258 -0.41 5.37 -13.26
N THR A 259 -1.67 5.43 -12.85
CA THR A 259 -2.59 4.29 -12.95
C THR A 259 -3.04 4.08 -14.39
N ASP A 260 -3.00 2.83 -14.85
CA ASP A 260 -3.49 2.49 -16.19
C ASP A 260 -4.95 2.93 -16.42
N PRO A 261 -5.29 3.52 -17.59
CA PRO A 261 -6.64 4.02 -17.87
C PRO A 261 -7.74 2.97 -17.68
N GLU A 262 -7.49 1.71 -18.04
CA GLU A 262 -8.44 0.62 -17.84
C GLU A 262 -8.71 0.34 -16.34
N VAL A 263 -7.70 0.51 -15.50
CA VAL A 263 -7.83 0.36 -14.03
C VAL A 263 -8.60 1.56 -13.46
N ILE A 264 -8.31 2.79 -13.92
CA ILE A 264 -9.08 3.98 -13.53
C ILE A 264 -10.56 3.78 -13.86
N ASP A 265 -10.87 3.37 -15.08
CA ASP A 265 -12.23 3.09 -15.52
C ASP A 265 -12.93 2.03 -14.66
N ASN A 266 -12.20 0.97 -14.27
CA ASN A 266 -12.72 -0.07 -13.40
C ASN A 266 -13.01 0.45 -11.99
N ILE A 267 -12.12 1.29 -11.43
CA ILE A 267 -12.32 1.93 -10.12
C ILE A 267 -13.54 2.84 -10.16
N LEU A 268 -13.68 3.70 -11.18
CA LEU A 268 -14.80 4.63 -11.31
C LEU A 268 -16.16 3.94 -11.52
N ALA A 269 -16.15 2.73 -12.08
CA ALA A 269 -17.36 1.93 -12.27
C ALA A 269 -17.70 1.04 -11.06
N ALA A 270 -16.76 0.84 -10.12
CA ALA A 270 -16.91 -0.10 -9.03
C ALA A 270 -17.75 0.44 -7.87
N SER A 271 -18.52 -0.43 -7.26
CA SER A 271 -19.11 -0.23 -5.95
C SER A 271 -18.20 -0.80 -4.84
N SER A 272 -18.50 -0.50 -3.58
CA SER A 272 -17.76 -1.07 -2.44
C SER A 272 -17.81 -2.61 -2.37
N ARG A 273 -18.75 -3.25 -3.10
CA ARG A 273 -18.90 -4.71 -3.19
C ARG A 273 -18.00 -5.35 -4.24
N ASP A 274 -17.44 -4.53 -5.15
CA ASP A 274 -16.66 -5.02 -6.28
C ASP A 274 -15.16 -5.15 -5.94
N THR A 275 -14.85 -5.31 -4.66
CA THR A 275 -13.54 -5.72 -4.18
C THR A 275 -13.60 -7.09 -3.53
N VAL A 276 -12.54 -7.87 -3.67
CA VAL A 276 -12.39 -9.19 -3.08
C VAL A 276 -11.07 -9.30 -2.34
N ARG A 277 -11.08 -9.97 -1.18
CA ARG A 277 -9.86 -10.32 -0.46
C ARG A 277 -9.40 -11.70 -0.96
N SER A 278 -8.39 -11.74 -1.80
CA SER A 278 -7.93 -12.93 -2.52
C SER A 278 -6.43 -13.13 -2.38
N LYS A 279 -5.96 -14.36 -2.59
CA LYS A 279 -4.54 -14.71 -2.68
C LYS A 279 -4.01 -14.70 -4.13
N ALA A 280 -4.86 -14.41 -5.09
CA ALA A 280 -4.60 -14.56 -6.53
C ALA A 280 -3.39 -13.76 -7.05
N MET A 281 -2.99 -12.66 -6.39
CA MET A 281 -1.86 -11.83 -6.84
C MET A 281 -0.53 -12.23 -6.18
N THR A 282 -0.52 -12.47 -4.87
CA THR A 282 0.73 -12.56 -4.11
C THR A 282 0.88 -13.84 -3.29
N GLY A 283 -0.18 -14.65 -3.20
CA GLY A 283 -0.22 -15.82 -2.31
C GLY A 283 -0.55 -15.49 -0.84
N LYS A 284 -0.61 -14.20 -0.48
CA LYS A 284 -1.14 -13.72 0.81
C LYS A 284 -2.48 -13.02 0.58
N PRO A 285 -3.41 -13.04 1.57
CA PRO A 285 -4.67 -12.34 1.44
C PRO A 285 -4.46 -10.85 1.19
N ALA A 286 -4.95 -10.36 0.05
CA ALA A 286 -4.88 -8.95 -0.34
C ALA A 286 -6.22 -8.53 -0.94
N ARG A 287 -6.74 -7.34 -0.56
CA ARG A 287 -7.96 -6.80 -1.15
C ARG A 287 -7.63 -6.08 -2.45
N GLN A 288 -8.38 -6.41 -3.47
CA GLN A 288 -8.20 -5.92 -4.83
C GLN A 288 -9.54 -5.82 -5.54
N LEU A 289 -9.61 -5.12 -6.66
CA LEU A 289 -10.77 -5.14 -7.53
C LEU A 289 -11.10 -6.59 -7.94
N ARG A 290 -12.39 -6.93 -7.95
CA ARG A 290 -12.87 -8.20 -8.50
C ARG A 290 -12.73 -8.15 -10.02
N THR A 291 -12.02 -9.11 -10.57
CA THR A 291 -11.77 -9.23 -12.01
C THR A 291 -11.83 -10.69 -12.42
N LYS A 292 -11.81 -10.96 -13.72
CA LYS A 292 -11.71 -12.33 -14.23
C LYS A 292 -10.49 -13.08 -13.72
N TRP A 293 -9.37 -12.35 -13.47
CA TRP A 293 -8.20 -12.93 -12.82
C TRP A 293 -8.51 -13.45 -11.42
N THR A 294 -9.23 -12.70 -10.60
CA THR A 294 -9.58 -13.16 -9.24
C THR A 294 -10.62 -14.26 -9.26
N GLU A 295 -11.57 -14.19 -10.19
CA GLU A 295 -12.69 -15.14 -10.31
C GLU A 295 -12.22 -16.54 -10.73
N MET A 296 -11.26 -16.64 -11.67
CA MET A 296 -10.77 -17.93 -12.13
C MET A 296 -10.17 -18.79 -11.00
N TRP A 297 -9.54 -18.15 -10.00
CA TRP A 297 -8.99 -18.85 -8.84
C TRP A 297 -10.05 -19.33 -7.83
N GLU A 298 -11.30 -18.92 -8.00
CA GLU A 298 -12.46 -19.36 -7.20
C GLU A 298 -13.30 -20.41 -7.93
N GLU A 299 -12.95 -20.77 -9.15
CA GLU A 299 -13.66 -21.77 -9.95
C GLU A 299 -13.53 -23.19 -9.35
N PRO A 300 -14.57 -24.05 -9.49
CA PRO A 300 -14.46 -25.43 -9.10
C PRO A 300 -13.33 -26.14 -9.85
N GLY A 301 -12.39 -26.73 -9.11
CA GLY A 301 -11.22 -27.42 -9.69
C GLY A 301 -10.01 -26.52 -9.95
N ALA A 302 -10.08 -25.23 -9.66
CA ALA A 302 -8.91 -24.35 -9.72
C ALA A 302 -7.83 -24.79 -8.72
N PRO A 303 -6.54 -24.74 -9.09
CA PRO A 303 -5.46 -25.00 -8.14
C PRO A 303 -5.45 -23.97 -7.03
N ALA A 304 -5.00 -24.34 -5.85
CA ALA A 304 -4.83 -23.36 -4.76
C ALA A 304 -3.75 -22.32 -5.12
N PRO A 305 -3.99 -21.02 -4.85
CA PRO A 305 -2.93 -20.02 -5.01
C PRO A 305 -1.67 -20.38 -4.23
N LEU A 306 -0.52 -20.24 -4.87
CA LEU A 306 0.78 -20.62 -4.32
C LEU A 306 1.20 -19.68 -3.18
N PRO A 307 2.05 -20.12 -2.23
CA PRO A 307 2.58 -19.24 -1.20
C PRO A 307 3.49 -18.15 -1.81
N MET A 308 3.57 -16.98 -1.15
CA MET A 308 4.50 -15.91 -1.54
C MET A 308 5.97 -16.40 -1.48
N PRO A 309 6.81 -16.12 -2.51
CA PRO A 309 6.58 -15.22 -3.65
C PRO A 309 6.03 -15.94 -4.92
N LEU A 310 5.87 -17.26 -4.90
CA LEU A 310 5.56 -18.07 -6.09
C LEU A 310 4.32 -17.57 -6.84
N GLN A 311 3.25 -17.21 -6.11
CA GLN A 311 2.04 -16.65 -6.74
C GLN A 311 2.32 -15.32 -7.46
N GLY A 312 3.18 -14.48 -6.89
CA GLY A 312 3.60 -13.23 -7.52
C GLY A 312 4.39 -13.47 -8.82
N ILE A 313 5.22 -14.54 -8.85
CA ILE A 313 5.96 -14.94 -10.04
C ILE A 313 5.01 -15.42 -11.15
N VAL A 314 3.91 -16.06 -10.79
CA VAL A 314 2.86 -16.47 -11.73
C VAL A 314 2.06 -15.25 -12.21
N PHE A 315 1.71 -14.34 -11.29
CA PHE A 315 0.85 -13.20 -11.59
C PHE A 315 1.55 -12.14 -12.44
N ALA A 316 2.81 -11.78 -12.15
CA ALA A 316 3.47 -10.63 -12.78
C ALA A 316 3.54 -10.72 -14.33
N PRO A 317 3.95 -11.85 -14.95
CA PRO A 317 3.92 -12.00 -16.40
C PRO A 317 2.49 -11.94 -16.97
N ALA A 318 1.52 -12.54 -16.26
CA ALA A 318 0.12 -12.52 -16.68
C ALA A 318 -0.45 -11.10 -16.66
N ALA A 319 -0.16 -10.32 -15.62
CA ALA A 319 -0.58 -8.93 -15.51
C ALA A 319 -0.02 -8.05 -16.64
N GLN A 320 1.25 -8.23 -17.02
CA GLN A 320 1.86 -7.53 -18.15
C GLN A 320 1.15 -7.87 -19.48
N ARG A 321 0.81 -9.14 -19.71
CA ARG A 321 0.07 -9.59 -20.89
C ARG A 321 -1.34 -9.00 -20.92
N ILE A 322 -2.03 -9.00 -19.78
CA ILE A 322 -3.39 -8.43 -19.61
C ILE A 322 -3.37 -6.94 -19.92
N ALA A 323 -2.43 -6.18 -19.32
CA ALA A 323 -2.27 -4.75 -19.56
C ALA A 323 -2.01 -4.46 -21.04
N ARG A 324 -1.03 -5.16 -21.65
CA ARG A 324 -0.72 -5.03 -23.08
C ARG A 324 -1.92 -5.34 -23.99
N ALA A 325 -2.72 -6.35 -23.64
CA ALA A 325 -3.92 -6.73 -24.37
C ALA A 325 -5.12 -5.79 -24.09
N ARG A 326 -4.98 -4.83 -23.15
CA ARG A 326 -6.03 -3.90 -22.74
C ARG A 326 -7.33 -4.61 -22.35
N LYS A 327 -7.20 -5.74 -21.65
CA LYS A 327 -8.35 -6.56 -21.20
C LYS A 327 -8.91 -6.01 -19.90
N LYS A 328 -9.80 -5.01 -20.03
CA LYS A 328 -10.39 -4.26 -18.92
C LYS A 328 -10.95 -5.15 -17.81
N ASP A 329 -11.71 -6.18 -18.14
CA ASP A 329 -12.35 -7.11 -17.20
C ASP A 329 -11.37 -8.06 -16.48
N TRP A 330 -10.12 -8.11 -16.92
CA TRP A 330 -9.01 -8.85 -16.31
C TRP A 330 -8.03 -7.96 -15.56
N HIS A 331 -8.03 -6.65 -15.87
CA HIS A 331 -7.05 -5.70 -15.35
C HIS A 331 -7.53 -5.08 -14.04
N GLY A 332 -6.92 -5.50 -12.95
CA GLY A 332 -7.24 -5.06 -11.59
C GLY A 332 -6.06 -4.37 -10.90
N SER A 333 -6.33 -3.86 -9.72
CA SER A 333 -5.35 -3.25 -8.82
C SER A 333 -5.70 -3.58 -7.38
N PRO A 334 -4.74 -3.61 -6.46
CA PRO A 334 -5.04 -3.53 -5.03
C PRO A 334 -5.88 -2.28 -4.75
N ALA A 335 -7.08 -2.48 -4.23
CA ALA A 335 -8.03 -1.40 -3.95
C ALA A 335 -8.94 -1.77 -2.78
N GLY A 336 -9.18 -0.82 -1.88
CA GLY A 336 -10.06 -0.98 -0.72
C GLY A 336 -11.52 -0.76 -1.05
N GLN A 337 -12.40 -1.08 -0.10
CA GLN A 337 -13.85 -0.94 -0.27
C GLN A 337 -14.31 0.50 -0.49
N ILE A 338 -13.44 1.48 -0.23
CA ILE A 338 -13.69 2.89 -0.48
C ILE A 338 -13.89 3.23 -1.98
N VAL A 339 -13.55 2.33 -2.90
CA VAL A 339 -13.77 2.53 -4.36
C VAL A 339 -15.17 2.99 -4.68
N GLY A 340 -16.19 2.53 -3.93
CA GLY A 340 -17.58 2.94 -4.13
C GLY A 340 -17.88 4.43 -3.89
N ARG A 341 -16.92 5.21 -3.42
CA ARG A 341 -17.02 6.67 -3.28
C ARG A 341 -16.26 7.45 -4.35
N ILE A 342 -15.46 6.78 -5.15
CA ILE A 342 -14.64 7.40 -6.19
C ILE A 342 -15.48 7.50 -7.46
N ASP A 343 -15.85 8.71 -7.85
CA ASP A 343 -16.77 9.00 -8.96
C ASP A 343 -16.13 9.77 -10.13
N ARG A 344 -14.92 10.29 -9.93
CA ARG A 344 -14.21 11.10 -10.93
C ARG A 344 -12.70 11.14 -10.68
N VAL A 345 -11.96 11.46 -11.73
CA VAL A 345 -10.55 11.85 -11.68
C VAL A 345 -10.45 13.33 -11.28
N ARG A 346 -9.50 13.68 -10.41
CA ARG A 346 -9.29 15.04 -9.92
C ARG A 346 -7.86 15.25 -9.42
N PRO A 347 -7.38 16.50 -9.27
CA PRO A 347 -6.05 16.76 -8.70
C PRO A 347 -5.91 16.25 -7.26
N ALA A 348 -4.74 15.73 -6.90
CA ALA A 348 -4.45 15.23 -5.55
C ALA A 348 -4.68 16.32 -4.48
N LYS A 349 -4.28 17.56 -4.74
CA LYS A 349 -4.51 18.69 -3.84
C LYS A 349 -5.99 18.92 -3.54
N ASP A 350 -6.88 18.74 -4.53
CA ASP A 350 -8.32 18.95 -4.35
C ASP A 350 -8.90 17.86 -3.44
N VAL A 351 -8.38 16.63 -3.53
CA VAL A 351 -8.73 15.52 -2.60
C VAL A 351 -8.34 15.91 -1.16
N VAL A 352 -7.12 16.43 -0.96
CA VAL A 352 -6.65 16.86 0.36
C VAL A 352 -7.56 17.96 0.93
N PHE A 353 -7.87 19.00 0.17
CA PHE A 353 -8.69 20.10 0.63
C PHE A 353 -10.14 19.70 0.91
N GLU A 354 -10.75 18.89 0.04
CA GLU A 354 -12.10 18.37 0.29
C GLU A 354 -12.16 17.49 1.56
N MET A 355 -11.13 16.69 1.83
CA MET A 355 -11.06 15.94 3.08
C MET A 355 -10.98 16.86 4.31
N VAL A 356 -10.29 18.00 4.21
CA VAL A 356 -10.23 19.00 5.30
C VAL A 356 -11.59 19.67 5.49
N GLU A 357 -12.24 20.11 4.40
CA GLU A 357 -13.57 20.72 4.46
C GLU A 357 -14.59 19.79 5.09
N GLU A 358 -14.70 18.55 4.59
CA GLU A 358 -15.61 17.55 5.15
C GLU A 358 -15.30 17.18 6.62
N TRP A 359 -14.01 17.24 7.01
CA TRP A 359 -13.61 17.03 8.40
C TRP A 359 -14.11 18.16 9.30
N VAL A 360 -13.98 19.43 8.86
CA VAL A 360 -14.50 20.59 9.58
C VAL A 360 -16.01 20.47 9.76
N GLU A 361 -16.75 20.23 8.68
CA GLU A 361 -18.20 20.04 8.71
C GLU A 361 -18.65 18.93 9.66
N ALA A 362 -17.93 17.78 9.63
CA ALA A 362 -18.22 16.66 10.52
C ALA A 362 -17.99 17.01 11.99
N THR A 363 -16.92 17.75 12.28
CA THR A 363 -16.58 18.18 13.65
C THR A 363 -17.58 19.21 14.18
N GLU A 364 -17.96 20.18 13.35
CA GLU A 364 -18.99 21.17 13.71
C GLU A 364 -20.34 20.48 13.99
N ARG A 365 -20.75 19.54 13.14
CA ARG A 365 -21.97 18.75 13.35
C ARG A 365 -21.94 18.00 14.67
N LEU A 366 -20.81 17.38 15.05
CA LEU A 366 -20.68 16.68 16.32
C LEU A 366 -20.72 17.64 17.51
N ASN A 367 -20.09 18.81 17.40
CA ASN A 367 -20.12 19.83 18.43
C ASN A 367 -21.55 20.34 18.69
N HIS A 368 -22.38 20.51 17.65
CA HIS A 368 -23.79 20.88 17.80
C HIS A 368 -24.63 19.85 18.56
N LEU A 369 -24.23 18.54 18.56
CA LEU A 369 -24.95 17.52 19.31
C LEU A 369 -24.71 17.55 20.82
N ILE A 370 -23.71 18.29 21.28
CA ILE A 370 -23.35 18.44 22.70
C ILE A 370 -23.50 19.87 23.20
N ALA A 371 -23.89 20.83 22.33
CA ALA A 371 -23.99 22.25 22.67
C ALA A 371 -25.32 22.65 23.32
N ASP A 372 -26.26 21.74 23.54
CA ASP A 372 -27.50 21.89 24.29
C ASP A 372 -27.40 21.18 25.65
#